data_52b99225ed66d632b6253ecb6cb3a1d1
#
_entry.id   52b99225ed66d632b6253ecb6cb3a1d1
#
_cell.length_a   1.000
_cell.length_b   1.000
_cell.length_c   1.000
_cell.angle_alpha   90.00
_cell.angle_beta   90.00
_cell.angle_gamma   90.00
#
_symmetry.space_group_name_H-M   'P 1'
#
loop_
_entity.id
_entity.type
_entity.pdbx_description
1 polymer ?
#
loop_
_entity_poly.entity_id
_entity_poly.type
_entity_poly.pdbx_seq_one_letter_code
_entity_poly.pdbx_strand_id
1 'polypeptide(L)'
;MLKRELVSEVSEQLDSYYKQDVAHALDIILENITQALTEGRRVEIRGFGSFSVRTRKPRTTKNPKTGKMMDIPARNTMHFTMSKSLKEVLIEE
;
A
#
# COMPACT_ATOMS: atom_id res chain seq x y z
N MET A 1 -9.07 10.42 3.85
CA MET A 1 -7.89 11.28 4.13
C MET A 1 -7.02 11.39 2.90
N LEU A 2 -6.71 12.58 2.48
CA LEU A 2 -5.81 12.84 1.36
C LEU A 2 -4.36 12.96 1.87
N LYS A 3 -3.41 12.74 0.96
CA LYS A 3 -1.98 12.88 1.30
C LYS A 3 -1.65 14.24 1.91
N ARG A 4 -2.22 15.32 1.35
CA ARG A 4 -1.97 16.69 1.87
C ARG A 4 -2.52 16.87 3.29
N GLU A 5 -3.61 16.17 3.61
CA GLU A 5 -4.19 16.20 4.95
C GLU A 5 -3.29 15.47 5.94
N LEU A 6 -2.73 14.33 5.52
CA LEU A 6 -1.77 13.59 6.33
C LEU A 6 -0.53 14.44 6.60
N VAL A 7 -0.01 15.12 5.58
CA VAL A 7 1.14 16.02 5.73
C VAL A 7 0.82 17.10 6.75
N SER A 8 -0.38 17.69 6.68
CA SER A 8 -0.79 18.74 7.62
C SER A 8 -0.84 18.23 9.05
N GLU A 9 -1.43 17.07 9.27
CA GLU A 9 -1.52 16.48 10.60
C GLU A 9 -0.16 16.14 11.19
N VAL A 10 0.73 15.58 10.38
CA VAL A 10 2.09 15.27 10.82
C VAL A 10 2.86 16.55 11.11
N SER A 11 2.70 17.56 10.25
CA SER A 11 3.36 18.86 10.43
C SER A 11 2.95 19.53 11.73
N GLU A 12 1.70 19.42 12.13
CA GLU A 12 1.22 19.96 13.41
C GLU A 12 1.90 19.30 14.61
N GLN A 13 2.24 18.01 14.48
CA GLN A 13 2.93 17.29 15.55
C GLN A 13 4.43 17.52 15.53
N LEU A 14 4.96 18.06 14.45
CA LEU A 14 6.37 18.36 14.25
C LEU A 14 6.56 19.86 14.03
N ASP A 15 6.15 20.66 14.98
CA ASP A 15 6.06 22.10 14.85
C ASP A 15 7.42 22.82 14.69
N SER A 16 8.52 22.14 14.97
CA SER A 16 9.87 22.68 14.74
C SER A 16 10.37 22.50 13.31
N TYR A 17 9.57 21.86 12.43
CA TYR A 17 9.95 21.60 11.04
C TYR A 17 9.02 22.33 10.07
N TYR A 18 9.55 22.72 8.94
CA TYR A 18 8.73 23.32 7.89
C TYR A 18 7.83 22.26 7.26
N LYS A 19 6.62 22.66 6.94
CA LYS A 19 5.63 21.78 6.33
C LYS A 19 6.14 21.16 5.02
N GLN A 20 6.87 21.95 4.22
CA GLN A 20 7.43 21.44 2.95
C GLN A 20 8.47 20.34 3.18
N ASP A 21 9.21 20.39 4.29
CA ASP A 21 10.18 19.35 4.63
C ASP A 21 9.46 18.09 5.10
N VAL A 22 8.37 18.23 5.83
CA VAL A 22 7.54 17.11 6.23
C VAL A 22 6.94 16.43 4.99
N ALA A 23 6.44 17.21 4.04
CA ALA A 23 5.90 16.69 2.78
C ALA A 23 6.98 15.93 1.99
N HIS A 24 8.18 16.49 1.93
CA HIS A 24 9.30 15.86 1.22
C HIS A 24 9.71 14.55 1.89
N ALA A 25 9.76 14.53 3.22
CA ALA A 25 10.07 13.31 3.96
C ALA A 25 9.05 12.20 3.69
N LEU A 26 7.76 12.55 3.64
CA LEU A 26 6.72 11.59 3.33
C LEU A 26 6.88 11.04 1.92
N ASP A 27 7.21 11.90 0.95
CA ASP A 27 7.46 11.47 -0.42
C ASP A 27 8.61 10.47 -0.49
N ILE A 28 9.69 10.73 0.24
CA ILE A 28 10.85 9.82 0.29
C ILE A 28 10.42 8.46 0.86
N ILE A 29 9.64 8.47 1.94
CA ILE A 29 9.15 7.23 2.56
C ILE A 29 8.32 6.43 1.56
N LEU A 30 7.37 7.07 0.90
CA LEU A 30 6.49 6.40 -0.05
C LEU A 30 7.25 5.88 -1.27
N GLU A 31 8.22 6.65 -1.77
CA GLU A 31 9.07 6.23 -2.88
C GLU A 31 9.89 4.98 -2.53
N ASN A 32 10.44 4.93 -1.30
CA ASN A 32 11.20 3.78 -0.85
C ASN A 32 10.34 2.53 -0.73
N ILE A 33 9.11 2.69 -0.24
CA ILE A 33 8.17 1.58 -0.16
C ILE A 33 7.82 1.09 -1.58
N THR A 34 7.52 2.02 -2.48
CA THR A 34 7.21 1.71 -3.88
C THR A 34 8.37 0.96 -4.54
N GLN A 35 9.59 1.46 -4.35
CA GLN A 35 10.78 0.84 -4.94
C GLN A 35 10.96 -0.59 -4.44
N ALA A 36 10.81 -0.82 -3.14
CA ALA A 36 10.93 -2.15 -2.57
C ALA A 36 9.89 -3.11 -3.18
N LEU A 37 8.66 -2.65 -3.31
CA LEU A 37 7.58 -3.48 -3.87
C LEU A 37 7.79 -3.77 -5.35
N THR A 38 8.32 -2.81 -6.13
CA THR A 38 8.62 -3.06 -7.54
C THR A 38 9.73 -4.09 -7.72
N GLU A 39 10.61 -4.21 -6.74
CA GLU A 39 11.68 -5.22 -6.73
C GLU A 39 11.22 -6.57 -6.16
N GLY A 40 9.94 -6.68 -5.83
CA GLY A 40 9.38 -7.91 -5.27
C GLY A 40 9.71 -8.14 -3.80
N ARG A 41 10.25 -7.13 -3.12
CA ARG A 41 10.59 -7.24 -1.70
C ARG A 41 9.37 -6.93 -0.82
N ARG A 42 9.25 -7.68 0.26
CA ARG A 42 8.22 -7.43 1.26
C ARG A 42 8.61 -6.22 2.11
N VAL A 43 7.63 -5.37 2.41
CA VAL A 43 7.82 -4.22 3.29
C VAL A 43 7.03 -4.48 4.56
N GLU A 44 7.71 -4.57 5.69
CA GLU A 44 7.06 -4.79 6.98
C GLU A 44 7.25 -3.56 7.86
N ILE A 45 6.13 -3.00 8.31
CA ILE A 45 6.11 -1.87 9.22
C ILE A 45 5.55 -2.38 10.54
N ARG A 46 6.44 -2.58 11.49
CA ARG A 46 6.10 -3.17 12.78
C ARG A 46 5.03 -2.35 13.49
N GLY A 47 3.99 -3.03 13.95
CA GLY A 47 2.86 -2.37 14.61
C GLY A 47 1.81 -1.85 13.66
N PHE A 48 2.05 -1.89 12.35
CA PHE A 48 1.10 -1.45 11.34
C PHE A 48 0.66 -2.58 10.42
N GLY A 49 1.60 -3.20 9.74
CA GLY A 49 1.30 -4.29 8.83
C GLY A 49 2.41 -4.55 7.85
N SER A 50 2.15 -5.43 6.92
CA SER A 50 3.13 -5.78 5.89
C SER A 50 2.50 -5.74 4.51
N PHE A 51 3.30 -5.27 3.55
CA PHE A 51 2.95 -5.22 2.13
C PHE A 51 3.78 -6.27 1.41
N SER A 52 3.14 -7.04 0.55
CA SER A 52 3.84 -8.00 -0.30
C SER A 52 3.24 -7.97 -1.69
N VAL A 53 4.05 -8.36 -2.67
CA VAL A 53 3.61 -8.45 -4.06
C VAL A 53 3.43 -9.92 -4.40
N ARG A 54 2.29 -10.25 -4.99
CA ARG A 54 1.99 -11.60 -5.46
C ARG A 54 1.80 -11.56 -6.97
N THR A 55 2.42 -12.52 -7.65
CA THR A 55 2.25 -12.67 -9.07
C THR A 55 1.09 -13.61 -9.33
N ARG A 56 0.08 -13.13 -10.04
CA ARG A 56 -1.04 -13.96 -10.49
C ARG A 56 -0.66 -14.59 -11.81
N LYS A 57 -0.83 -15.91 -11.90
CA LYS A 57 -0.54 -16.64 -13.14
C LYS A 57 -1.51 -16.25 -14.24
N PRO A 58 -1.10 -16.31 -15.51
CA PRO A 58 -2.04 -16.12 -16.61
C PRO A 58 -3.09 -17.22 -16.56
N ARG A 59 -4.29 -16.90 -16.94
CA ARG A 59 -5.39 -17.87 -16.96
C ARG A 59 -6.35 -17.56 -18.07
N THR A 60 -7.14 -18.56 -18.43
CA THR A 60 -8.22 -18.42 -19.39
C THR A 60 -9.53 -18.53 -18.63
N THR A 61 -10.42 -17.59 -18.88
CA THR A 61 -11.74 -17.59 -18.24
C THR A 61 -12.81 -17.29 -19.29
N LYS A 62 -14.06 -17.62 -18.96
CA LYS A 62 -15.18 -17.39 -19.86
C LYS A 62 -15.91 -16.13 -19.45
N ASN A 63 -16.19 -15.26 -20.44
CA ASN A 63 -16.98 -14.06 -20.20
C ASN A 63 -18.42 -14.47 -19.93
N PRO A 64 -19.00 -14.18 -18.76
CA PRO A 64 -20.35 -14.62 -18.41
C PRO A 64 -21.44 -13.99 -19.29
N LYS A 65 -21.18 -12.85 -19.93
CA LYS A 65 -22.13 -12.18 -20.79
C LYS A 65 -22.14 -12.68 -22.22
N THR A 66 -20.95 -12.93 -22.78
CA THR A 66 -20.81 -13.31 -24.20
C THR A 66 -20.50 -14.78 -24.40
N GLY A 67 -20.05 -15.46 -23.36
CA GLY A 67 -19.63 -16.85 -23.45
C GLY A 67 -18.27 -17.04 -24.13
N LYS A 68 -17.60 -15.97 -24.51
CA LYS A 68 -16.28 -16.03 -25.15
C LYS A 68 -15.19 -16.29 -24.14
N MET A 69 -14.19 -17.07 -24.55
CA MET A 69 -13.02 -17.30 -23.73
C MET A 69 -12.13 -16.04 -23.73
N MET A 70 -11.62 -15.70 -22.59
CA MET A 70 -10.75 -14.53 -22.40
C MET A 70 -9.42 -14.99 -21.80
N ASP A 71 -8.33 -14.48 -22.36
CA ASP A 71 -7.01 -14.70 -21.81
C ASP A 71 -6.68 -13.56 -20.87
N ILE A 72 -6.40 -13.90 -19.62
CA ILE A 72 -5.97 -12.94 -18.62
C ILE A 72 -4.48 -13.11 -18.42
N PRO A 73 -3.66 -12.10 -18.77
CA PRO A 73 -2.21 -12.20 -18.64
C PRO A 73 -1.78 -12.24 -17.16
N ALA A 74 -0.56 -12.71 -16.94
CA ALA A 74 0.06 -12.64 -15.62
C ALA A 74 0.15 -11.20 -15.17
N ARG A 75 -0.05 -10.96 -13.88
CA ARG A 75 0.03 -9.62 -13.30
C ARG A 75 0.48 -9.68 -11.86
N ASN A 76 1.07 -8.58 -11.40
CA ASN A 76 1.44 -8.42 -10.00
C ASN A 76 0.33 -7.70 -9.26
N THR A 77 0.02 -8.18 -8.07
CA THR A 77 -0.95 -7.54 -7.18
C THR A 77 -0.31 -7.34 -5.81
N MET A 78 -0.65 -6.21 -5.18
CA MET A 78 -0.18 -5.94 -3.83
C MET A 78 -1.15 -6.56 -2.83
N HIS A 79 -0.60 -7.17 -1.79
CA HIS A 79 -1.36 -7.73 -0.69
C HIS A 79 -0.91 -7.05 0.60
N PHE A 80 -1.88 -6.56 1.37
CA PHE A 80 -1.61 -5.95 2.67
C PHE A 80 -2.18 -6.83 3.77
N THR A 81 -1.35 -7.10 4.79
CA THR A 81 -1.77 -7.83 5.98
C THR A 81 -1.60 -6.92 7.19
N MET A 82 -2.69 -6.66 7.89
CA MET A 82 -2.65 -5.84 9.11
C MET A 82 -1.84 -6.52 10.21
N SER A 83 -1.14 -5.70 11.02
CA SER A 83 -0.54 -6.20 12.25
C SER A 83 -1.63 -6.55 13.24
N LYS A 84 -1.28 -7.34 14.24
CA LYS A 84 -2.20 -7.67 15.33
C LYS A 84 -2.65 -6.41 16.06
N SER A 85 -1.73 -5.48 16.29
CA SER A 85 -2.03 -4.22 16.96
C SER A 85 -3.06 -3.38 16.21
N LEU A 86 -2.89 -3.26 14.89
CA LEU A 86 -3.83 -2.51 14.06
C LEU A 86 -5.20 -3.19 14.02
N LYS A 87 -5.20 -4.51 13.91
CA LYS A 87 -6.44 -5.28 13.90
C LYS A 87 -7.23 -5.11 15.19
N GLU A 88 -6.56 -5.14 16.33
CA GLU A 88 -7.20 -4.95 17.63
C GLU A 88 -7.87 -3.59 17.74
N VAL A 89 -7.19 -2.53 17.29
CA VAL A 89 -7.73 -1.18 17.31
C VAL A 89 -8.97 -1.05 16.43
N LEU A 90 -8.97 -1.69 15.26
CA LEU A 90 -10.09 -1.60 14.32
C LEU A 90 -11.31 -2.43 14.74
N ILE A 91 -11.09 -3.52 15.44
CA ILE A 91 -12.17 -4.42 15.89
C ILE A 91 -12.73 -4.00 17.24
N GLU A 92 -11.90 -3.45 18.11
CA GLU A 92 -12.28 -3.01 19.44
C GLU A 92 -13.21 -1.79 19.35
N GLU A 93 -14.32 -1.84 20.06
CA GLU A 93 -15.28 -0.75 20.11
C GLU A 93 -15.32 -0.08 21.48
#